data_756b70338993b9e8c9eafbf8bc423bb7
#
_entry.id   756b70338993b9e8c9eafbf8bc423bb7
#
_cell.length_a   1.000
_cell.length_b   1.000
_cell.length_c   1.000
_cell.angle_alpha   90.00
_cell.angle_beta   90.00
_cell.angle_gamma   90.00
#
_symmetry.space_group_name_H-M   'P 1'
#
loop_
_entity.id
_entity.type
_entity.pdbx_description
1 polymer ?
#
loop_
_entity_poly.entity_id
_entity_poly.type
_entity_poly.pdbx_seq_one_letter_code
_entity_poly.pdbx_strand_id
1 'polypeptide(L)'
;WRSLEAPTADMFNHGGWFWHGPQLPMPMDDRIENYYRSVGLGANLIINLPPDRQGLIPAETVADAKAWGDTIRKLFYGPFIAETETAQPGSEVELTWEKPCRIDHVMLMENIANGQKVANYTLEAFVDGKWQAVVPANWFKYCPEGYNASPGFETIGHKKIDRIVPVVTDKLRFRCTKAAAEPVEIAKFAVWNVGEANPTQTATR
;
A
#
# COMPACT_ATOMS: atom_id res chain seq x y z
N TRP A 1 10.81 -8.11 10.71
CA TRP A 1 9.39 -8.36 10.89
C TRP A 1 8.87 -7.44 11.98
N ARG A 2 8.10 -6.43 11.64
CA ARG A 2 7.28 -5.71 12.60
C ARG A 2 5.84 -6.12 12.32
N SER A 3 5.22 -6.85 13.24
CA SER A 3 3.77 -6.84 13.33
C SER A 3 3.38 -5.43 13.78
N LEU A 4 2.81 -4.64 12.90
CA LEU A 4 2.04 -3.50 13.33
C LEU A 4 0.70 -4.10 13.81
N GLU A 5 0.56 -4.26 15.12
CA GLU A 5 -0.76 -4.20 15.70
C GLU A 5 -1.25 -2.79 15.40
N ALA A 6 -1.96 -2.63 14.29
CA ALA A 6 -2.84 -1.50 14.21
C ALA A 6 -3.69 -1.54 15.50
N PRO A 7 -4.10 -0.43 16.08
CA PRO A 7 -5.08 -0.44 17.17
C PRO A 7 -6.40 -0.99 16.62
N THR A 8 -6.45 -2.29 16.52
CA THR A 8 -7.38 -3.09 15.72
C THR A 8 -8.70 -3.28 16.42
N ALA A 9 -8.70 -3.05 17.74
CA ALA A 9 -9.90 -3.05 18.55
C ALA A 9 -11.00 -2.14 17.98
N ASP A 10 -10.62 -1.09 17.30
CA ASP A 10 -11.53 -0.04 16.87
C ASP A 10 -11.96 -0.11 15.41
N MET A 11 -11.43 -1.04 14.61
CA MET A 11 -11.77 -1.09 13.18
C MET A 11 -13.23 -1.48 12.93
N PHE A 12 -13.76 -2.41 13.72
CA PHE A 12 -15.13 -2.93 13.60
C PHE A 12 -15.98 -2.75 14.85
N ASN A 13 -15.40 -2.21 15.93
CA ASN A 13 -16.09 -1.98 17.17
C ASN A 13 -15.42 -0.83 17.94
N HIS A 14 -15.95 0.37 17.85
CA HIS A 14 -15.42 1.59 18.52
C HIS A 14 -15.46 1.56 20.05
N GLY A 15 -15.61 0.40 20.67
CA GLY A 15 -15.73 0.26 22.12
C GLY A 15 -14.57 -0.43 22.82
N GLY A 16 -13.49 -0.68 22.12
CA GLY A 16 -12.33 -1.34 22.69
C GLY A 16 -12.23 -2.81 22.32
N TRP A 17 -11.32 -3.52 22.98
CA TRP A 17 -10.95 -4.90 22.67
C TRP A 17 -12.10 -5.90 22.78
N PHE A 18 -12.97 -5.71 23.77
CA PHE A 18 -14.12 -6.57 24.01
C PHE A 18 -15.42 -5.94 23.48
N TRP A 19 -16.39 -6.79 23.18
CA TRP A 19 -17.72 -6.34 22.81
C TRP A 19 -18.47 -5.73 24.01
N HIS A 20 -18.96 -4.51 23.86
CA HIS A 20 -19.74 -3.78 24.89
C HIS A 20 -21.15 -3.41 24.40
N GLY A 21 -21.60 -3.96 23.29
CA GLY A 21 -22.88 -3.66 22.63
C GLY A 21 -22.66 -3.22 21.18
N PRO A 22 -23.73 -2.99 20.42
CA PRO A 22 -23.65 -2.49 19.04
C PRO A 22 -22.90 -1.16 19.02
N GLN A 23 -21.88 -1.07 18.16
CA GLN A 23 -21.07 0.12 17.99
C GLN A 23 -20.81 0.37 16.51
N LEU A 24 -20.60 1.65 16.18
CA LEU A 24 -20.24 2.01 14.81
C LEU A 24 -18.79 1.60 14.54
N PRO A 25 -18.53 1.00 13.37
CA PRO A 25 -17.17 0.70 12.95
C PRO A 25 -16.41 1.99 12.62
N MET A 26 -15.08 1.90 12.61
CA MET A 26 -14.21 2.95 12.07
C MET A 26 -14.63 3.28 10.62
N PRO A 27 -14.62 4.55 10.21
CA PRO A 27 -14.90 4.92 8.83
C PRO A 27 -14.08 4.10 7.82
N MET A 28 -14.67 3.76 6.67
CA MET A 28 -14.03 2.92 5.66
C MET A 28 -12.67 3.47 5.21
N ASP A 29 -12.59 4.80 5.04
CA ASP A 29 -11.35 5.47 4.62
C ASP A 29 -10.22 5.29 5.62
N ASP A 30 -10.52 5.37 6.91
CA ASP A 30 -9.52 5.18 7.97
C ASP A 30 -9.07 3.71 8.05
N ARG A 31 -9.98 2.76 7.76
CA ARG A 31 -9.62 1.33 7.65
C ARG A 31 -8.75 1.04 6.43
N ILE A 32 -9.00 1.71 5.31
CA ILE A 32 -8.14 1.62 4.11
C ILE A 32 -6.78 2.22 4.40
N GLU A 33 -6.72 3.35 5.09
CA GLU A 33 -5.46 3.97 5.50
C GLU A 33 -4.64 3.03 6.42
N ASN A 34 -5.30 2.33 7.35
CA ASN A 34 -4.64 1.32 8.18
C ASN A 34 -4.03 0.18 7.35
N TYR A 35 -4.68 -0.20 6.24
CA TYR A 35 -4.13 -1.19 5.32
C TYR A 35 -2.85 -0.68 4.64
N TYR A 36 -2.83 0.57 4.16
CA TYR A 36 -1.61 1.17 3.60
C TYR A 36 -0.47 1.22 4.62
N ARG A 37 -0.78 1.62 5.84
CA ARG A 37 0.21 1.79 6.92
C ARG A 37 0.74 0.47 7.50
N SER A 38 0.05 -0.62 7.28
CA SER A 38 0.44 -1.95 7.73
C SER A 38 0.91 -2.83 6.56
N VAL A 39 -0.02 -3.43 5.83
CA VAL A 39 0.26 -4.34 4.71
C VAL A 39 0.97 -3.61 3.57
N GLY A 40 0.62 -2.35 3.34
CA GLY A 40 1.29 -1.49 2.35
C GLY A 40 2.74 -1.16 2.69
N LEU A 41 3.19 -1.38 3.92
CA LEU A 41 4.58 -1.24 4.37
C LEU A 41 5.21 -2.58 4.78
N GLY A 42 4.63 -3.69 4.31
CA GLY A 42 5.17 -5.02 4.51
C GLY A 42 4.93 -5.63 5.89
N ALA A 43 4.06 -5.03 6.71
CA ALA A 43 3.66 -5.57 8.00
C ALA A 43 2.39 -6.41 7.90
N ASN A 44 2.17 -7.31 8.85
CA ASN A 44 0.90 -8.01 9.00
C ASN A 44 -0.13 -7.08 9.67
N LEU A 45 -1.35 -7.08 9.17
CA LEU A 45 -2.49 -6.45 9.80
C LEU A 45 -3.28 -7.50 10.59
N ILE A 46 -3.33 -7.34 11.91
CA ILE A 46 -4.16 -8.17 12.80
C ILE A 46 -5.42 -7.38 13.12
N ILE A 47 -6.58 -8.00 12.92
CA ILE A 47 -7.89 -7.37 13.13
C ILE A 47 -8.64 -8.15 14.20
N ASN A 48 -9.14 -7.45 15.21
CA ASN A 48 -10.00 -8.03 16.24
C ASN A 48 -11.47 -7.93 15.81
N LEU A 49 -12.18 -9.05 15.93
CA LEU A 49 -13.63 -9.15 15.73
C LEU A 49 -14.25 -9.72 17.02
N PRO A 50 -14.60 -8.86 17.98
CA PRO A 50 -15.04 -9.34 19.28
C PRO A 50 -16.41 -10.04 19.19
N PRO A 51 -16.55 -11.26 19.76
CA PRO A 51 -17.84 -11.93 19.84
C PRO A 51 -18.73 -11.25 20.87
N ASP A 52 -20.04 -11.34 20.67
CA ASP A 52 -21.06 -10.92 21.62
C ASP A 52 -21.14 -11.85 22.84
N ARG A 53 -22.12 -11.61 23.72
CA ARG A 53 -22.35 -12.44 24.94
C ARG A 53 -22.79 -13.87 24.63
N GLN A 54 -23.20 -14.16 23.39
CA GLN A 54 -23.57 -15.52 22.96
C GLN A 54 -22.38 -16.26 22.34
N GLY A 55 -21.21 -15.59 22.21
CA GLY A 55 -20.01 -16.12 21.58
C GLY A 55 -20.04 -16.05 20.06
N LEU A 56 -20.94 -15.25 19.46
CA LEU A 56 -21.07 -15.05 18.02
C LEU A 56 -20.56 -13.68 17.63
N ILE A 57 -19.92 -13.59 16.46
CA ILE A 57 -19.61 -12.28 15.86
C ILE A 57 -20.93 -11.69 15.37
N PRO A 58 -21.31 -10.46 15.81
CA PRO A 58 -22.55 -9.83 15.39
C PRO A 58 -22.69 -9.75 13.87
N ALA A 59 -23.89 -9.94 13.34
CA ALA A 59 -24.14 -10.01 11.91
C ALA A 59 -23.76 -8.71 11.19
N GLU A 60 -23.98 -7.55 11.81
CA GLU A 60 -23.55 -6.25 11.32
C GLU A 60 -22.02 -6.14 11.21
N THR A 61 -21.28 -6.67 12.18
CA THR A 61 -19.81 -6.72 12.17
C THR A 61 -19.30 -7.61 11.03
N VAL A 62 -19.95 -8.75 10.79
CA VAL A 62 -19.62 -9.65 9.67
C VAL A 62 -19.87 -8.96 8.33
N ALA A 63 -21.02 -8.29 8.19
CA ALA A 63 -21.35 -7.57 6.95
C ALA A 63 -20.35 -6.45 6.66
N ASP A 64 -19.97 -5.70 7.68
CA ASP A 64 -19.04 -4.59 7.57
C ASP A 64 -17.60 -5.05 7.30
N ALA A 65 -17.16 -6.12 7.97
CA ALA A 65 -15.86 -6.76 7.68
C ALA A 65 -15.81 -7.30 6.24
N LYS A 66 -16.91 -7.87 5.75
CA LYS A 66 -17.02 -8.29 4.35
C LYS A 66 -16.91 -7.11 3.40
N ALA A 67 -17.62 -6.01 3.64
CA ALA A 67 -17.58 -4.81 2.80
C ALA A 67 -16.15 -4.23 2.75
N TRP A 68 -15.46 -4.19 3.88
CA TRP A 68 -14.05 -3.80 3.93
C TRP A 68 -13.16 -4.75 3.13
N GLY A 69 -13.30 -6.06 3.31
CA GLY A 69 -12.55 -7.06 2.55
C GLY A 69 -12.77 -6.97 1.04
N ASP A 70 -14.01 -6.71 0.60
CA ASP A 70 -14.35 -6.49 -0.82
C ASP A 70 -13.68 -5.22 -1.36
N THR A 71 -13.66 -4.15 -0.55
CA THR A 71 -12.98 -2.89 -0.88
C THR A 71 -11.46 -3.11 -1.01
N ILE A 72 -10.83 -3.78 -0.05
CA ILE A 72 -9.40 -4.08 -0.11
C ILE A 72 -9.07 -4.92 -1.36
N ARG A 73 -9.87 -5.93 -1.68
CA ARG A 73 -9.66 -6.72 -2.90
C ARG A 73 -9.75 -5.87 -4.16
N LYS A 74 -10.74 -4.99 -4.24
CA LYS A 74 -10.93 -4.08 -5.37
C LYS A 74 -9.76 -3.10 -5.53
N LEU A 75 -9.23 -2.56 -4.43
CA LEU A 75 -8.20 -1.53 -4.46
C LEU A 75 -6.79 -2.10 -4.68
N PHE A 76 -6.49 -3.30 -4.15
CA PHE A 76 -5.12 -3.81 -4.05
C PHE A 76 -4.89 -5.15 -4.72
N TYR A 77 -5.94 -5.88 -5.09
CA TYR A 77 -5.88 -7.20 -5.71
C TYR A 77 -6.69 -7.28 -7.00
N GLY A 78 -7.11 -6.14 -7.54
CA GLY A 78 -7.67 -6.01 -8.88
C GLY A 78 -6.61 -6.26 -9.96
N PRO A 79 -7.00 -6.23 -11.22
CA PRO A 79 -6.05 -6.41 -12.31
C PRO A 79 -5.01 -5.29 -12.26
N PHE A 80 -3.74 -5.66 -12.14
CA PHE A 80 -2.65 -4.72 -12.37
C PHE A 80 -2.62 -4.33 -13.83
N ILE A 81 -2.23 -3.08 -14.11
CA ILE A 81 -2.00 -2.61 -15.48
C ILE A 81 -0.79 -3.35 -16.05
N ALA A 82 0.27 -3.47 -15.24
CA ALA A 82 1.45 -4.25 -15.55
C ALA A 82 2.10 -4.78 -14.28
N GLU A 83 2.75 -5.93 -14.38
CA GLU A 83 3.56 -6.51 -13.30
C GLU A 83 4.69 -7.38 -13.87
N THR A 84 5.76 -7.55 -13.08
CA THR A 84 6.82 -8.52 -13.43
C THR A 84 6.32 -9.94 -13.13
N GLU A 85 6.53 -10.85 -14.09
CA GLU A 85 6.15 -12.26 -13.94
C GLU A 85 7.14 -13.04 -13.08
N THR A 86 8.41 -12.62 -13.09
CA THR A 86 9.49 -13.27 -12.34
C THR A 86 10.33 -12.22 -11.60
N ALA A 87 11.10 -12.69 -10.62
CA ALA A 87 12.04 -11.84 -9.90
C ALA A 87 13.09 -11.24 -10.86
N GLN A 88 13.38 -9.96 -10.66
CA GLN A 88 14.29 -9.17 -11.50
C GLN A 88 15.56 -8.87 -10.70
N PRO A 89 16.71 -9.46 -11.09
CA PRO A 89 17.98 -9.13 -10.48
C PRO A 89 18.49 -7.77 -10.97
N GLY A 90 19.19 -7.07 -10.09
CA GLY A 90 19.86 -5.80 -10.40
C GLY A 90 19.26 -4.58 -9.73
N SER A 91 20.00 -3.49 -9.84
CA SER A 91 19.65 -2.20 -9.24
C SER A 91 18.69 -1.35 -10.09
N GLU A 92 18.36 -1.81 -11.30
CA GLU A 92 17.42 -1.14 -12.20
C GLU A 92 16.47 -2.16 -12.82
N VAL A 93 15.16 -1.89 -12.78
CA VAL A 93 14.11 -2.73 -13.37
C VAL A 93 13.13 -1.83 -14.11
N GLU A 94 12.87 -2.16 -15.37
CA GLU A 94 11.86 -1.48 -16.19
C GLU A 94 10.62 -2.35 -16.31
N LEU A 95 9.46 -1.70 -16.22
CA LEU A 95 8.14 -2.28 -16.44
C LEU A 95 7.47 -1.53 -17.59
N THR A 96 6.99 -2.26 -18.60
CA THR A 96 6.35 -1.69 -19.79
C THR A 96 5.00 -2.33 -20.04
N TRP A 97 4.08 -1.59 -20.65
CA TRP A 97 2.75 -2.08 -21.04
C TRP A 97 2.28 -1.48 -22.37
N GLU A 98 1.19 -2.02 -22.91
CA GLU A 98 0.82 -1.82 -24.31
C GLU A 98 0.52 -0.36 -24.69
N LYS A 99 -0.16 0.40 -23.80
CA LYS A 99 -0.64 1.76 -24.12
C LYS A 99 -0.49 2.68 -22.92
N PRO A 100 -0.10 3.95 -23.14
CA PRO A 100 -0.08 4.93 -22.06
C PRO A 100 -1.41 4.99 -21.33
N CYS A 101 -1.37 4.85 -20.01
CA CYS A 101 -2.53 4.98 -19.14
C CYS A 101 -2.13 5.63 -17.83
N ARG A 102 -3.13 6.13 -17.10
CA ARG A 102 -2.92 6.74 -15.80
C ARG A 102 -2.60 5.67 -14.77
N ILE A 103 -1.54 5.88 -14.02
CA ILE A 103 -1.17 5.11 -12.83
C ILE A 103 -1.06 6.03 -11.63
N ASP A 104 -1.40 5.53 -10.44
CA ASP A 104 -1.31 6.24 -9.17
C ASP A 104 -0.79 5.37 -8.02
N HIS A 105 -0.52 4.09 -8.28
CA HIS A 105 0.00 3.13 -7.31
C HIS A 105 1.10 2.27 -7.91
N VAL A 106 2.10 2.01 -7.07
CA VAL A 106 3.22 1.13 -7.38
C VAL A 106 3.40 0.16 -6.22
N MET A 107 3.54 -1.12 -6.50
CA MET A 107 3.93 -2.13 -5.52
C MET A 107 5.30 -2.67 -5.86
N LEU A 108 6.17 -2.68 -4.86
CA LEU A 108 7.48 -3.31 -4.90
C LEU A 108 7.57 -4.37 -3.81
N MET A 109 8.18 -5.50 -4.15
CA MET A 109 8.61 -6.53 -3.20
C MET A 109 10.07 -6.85 -3.47
N GLU A 110 10.87 -6.84 -2.43
CA GLU A 110 12.28 -7.21 -2.51
C GLU A 110 12.45 -8.70 -2.16
N ASN A 111 13.36 -9.40 -2.80
CA ASN A 111 13.76 -10.72 -2.35
C ASN A 111 14.62 -10.58 -1.08
N ILE A 112 13.98 -10.80 0.06
CA ILE A 112 14.60 -10.65 1.39
C ILE A 112 15.10 -11.96 1.99
N ALA A 113 15.23 -13.03 1.20
CA ALA A 113 15.72 -14.34 1.69
C ALA A 113 17.09 -14.22 2.39
N ASN A 114 17.93 -13.29 1.90
CA ASN A 114 19.24 -12.98 2.46
C ASN A 114 19.29 -11.57 3.09
N GLY A 115 18.19 -11.11 3.65
CA GLY A 115 18.04 -9.78 4.25
C GLY A 115 17.61 -8.71 3.25
N GLN A 116 17.15 -7.60 3.77
CA GLN A 116 16.76 -6.41 3.02
C GLN A 116 18.02 -5.64 2.55
N LYS A 117 18.03 -5.21 1.31
CA LYS A 117 19.20 -4.58 0.67
C LYS A 117 18.94 -3.18 0.15
N VAL A 118 17.73 -2.90 -0.35
CA VAL A 118 17.38 -1.57 -0.85
C VAL A 118 17.24 -0.59 0.31
N ALA A 119 18.07 0.45 0.33
CA ALA A 119 18.01 1.53 1.32
C ALA A 119 17.30 2.78 0.76
N ASN A 120 17.56 3.12 -0.51
CA ASN A 120 16.85 4.20 -1.23
C ASN A 120 16.67 3.81 -2.69
N TYR A 121 15.62 4.30 -3.32
CA TYR A 121 15.35 4.12 -4.74
C TYR A 121 14.64 5.34 -5.34
N THR A 122 14.55 5.37 -6.64
CA THR A 122 13.71 6.29 -7.41
C THR A 122 12.77 5.52 -8.30
N LEU A 123 11.62 6.12 -8.58
CA LEU A 123 10.72 5.71 -9.64
C LEU A 123 10.72 6.79 -10.71
N GLU A 124 10.80 6.38 -11.97
CA GLU A 124 10.83 7.28 -13.10
C GLU A 124 9.81 6.79 -14.15
N ALA A 125 8.93 7.68 -14.59
CA ALA A 125 7.98 7.44 -15.67
C ALA A 125 8.54 7.97 -16.99
N PHE A 126 8.28 7.26 -18.08
CA PHE A 126 8.64 7.72 -19.41
C PHE A 126 7.52 8.57 -20.00
N VAL A 127 7.73 9.87 -20.08
CA VAL A 127 6.74 10.86 -20.54
C VAL A 127 7.39 11.77 -21.57
N ASP A 128 6.72 11.98 -22.70
CA ASP A 128 7.19 12.84 -23.80
C ASP A 128 8.64 12.54 -24.24
N GLY A 129 8.96 11.25 -24.37
CA GLY A 129 10.28 10.80 -24.83
C GLY A 129 11.41 10.92 -23.80
N LYS A 130 11.10 11.19 -22.52
CA LYS A 130 12.10 11.36 -21.46
C LYS A 130 11.68 10.67 -20.17
N TRP A 131 12.66 10.17 -19.42
CA TRP A 131 12.46 9.72 -18.07
C TRP A 131 12.28 10.91 -17.13
N GLN A 132 11.21 10.91 -16.37
CA GLN A 132 10.87 11.94 -15.39
C GLN A 132 10.65 11.29 -14.03
N ALA A 133 11.20 11.92 -12.99
CA ALA A 133 11.02 11.43 -11.62
C ALA A 133 9.54 11.44 -11.24
N VAL A 134 9.08 10.33 -10.71
CA VAL A 134 7.74 10.21 -10.12
C VAL A 134 7.76 10.83 -8.74
N VAL A 135 6.71 11.57 -8.41
CA VAL A 135 6.55 12.24 -7.11
C VAL A 135 5.69 11.37 -6.20
N PRO A 136 6.15 11.05 -4.98
CA PRO A 136 5.32 10.40 -4.00
C PRO A 136 4.10 11.28 -3.66
N ALA A 137 2.91 10.69 -3.59
CA ALA A 137 1.73 11.40 -3.09
C ALA A 137 1.80 11.50 -1.54
N ASN A 138 1.18 12.53 -0.97
CA ASN A 138 1.10 12.67 0.48
C ASN A 138 0.39 11.47 1.10
N TRP A 139 1.04 10.83 2.09
CA TRP A 139 0.68 9.51 2.56
C TRP A 139 -0.33 9.48 3.71
N PHE A 140 -0.39 10.52 4.56
CA PHE A 140 -1.13 10.39 5.80
C PHE A 140 -2.08 11.55 6.06
N LYS A 141 -3.37 11.22 6.16
CA LYS A 141 -4.43 12.12 6.59
C LYS A 141 -4.22 12.66 8.03
N TYR A 142 -3.48 11.91 8.85
CA TYR A 142 -3.28 12.18 10.27
C TYR A 142 -1.82 12.28 10.69
N CYS A 143 -0.94 12.75 9.80
CA CYS A 143 0.43 12.98 10.22
C CYS A 143 0.51 14.26 11.04
N PRO A 144 1.06 14.22 12.27
CA PRO A 144 1.32 15.43 13.03
C PRO A 144 2.18 16.40 12.20
N GLU A 145 1.90 17.69 12.28
CA GLU A 145 2.75 18.73 11.68
C GLU A 145 4.20 18.51 12.10
N GLY A 146 5.12 18.47 11.13
CA GLY A 146 6.54 18.21 11.35
C GLY A 146 7.01 16.79 11.10
N TYR A 147 6.11 15.79 10.96
CA TYR A 147 6.43 14.50 10.38
C TYR A 147 6.26 14.60 8.87
N ASN A 148 7.36 14.72 8.15
CA ASN A 148 7.37 14.50 6.69
C ASN A 148 7.07 13.04 6.42
N ALA A 149 5.82 12.73 6.35
CA ALA A 149 5.29 11.39 6.32
C ALA A 149 5.16 10.81 4.91
N SER A 150 5.78 11.40 3.96
CA SER A 150 6.23 10.63 2.80
C SER A 150 7.60 10.09 3.18
N PRO A 151 7.71 8.80 3.51
CA PRO A 151 9.03 8.21 3.62
C PRO A 151 9.61 8.13 2.24
N GLY A 152 9.83 9.12 1.48
CA GLY A 152 10.40 9.06 0.15
C GLY A 152 10.46 7.64 -0.45
N PHE A 153 11.08 7.43 -1.52
CA PHE A 153 11.32 6.07 -2.02
C PHE A 153 12.51 5.46 -1.26
N GLU A 154 12.29 5.24 0.06
CA GLU A 154 13.23 4.55 0.93
C GLU A 154 12.97 3.04 0.87
N THR A 155 13.48 2.31 1.81
CA THR A 155 13.42 0.85 1.93
C THR A 155 12.14 0.19 1.38
N ILE A 156 12.28 -0.98 0.75
CA ILE A 156 11.14 -1.79 0.23
C ILE A 156 10.77 -2.88 1.23
N GLY A 157 11.73 -3.73 1.56
CA GLY A 157 11.50 -4.91 2.39
C GLY A 157 10.60 -5.95 1.72
N HIS A 158 9.82 -6.67 2.55
CA HIS A 158 8.95 -7.73 2.06
C HIS A 158 7.92 -7.21 1.04
N LYS A 159 7.36 -6.03 1.28
CA LYS A 159 6.37 -5.40 0.41
C LYS A 159 6.29 -3.90 0.71
N LYS A 160 6.14 -3.10 -0.33
CA LYS A 160 5.81 -1.69 -0.22
C LYS A 160 4.81 -1.30 -1.30
N ILE A 161 3.78 -0.56 -0.91
CA ILE A 161 2.83 0.07 -1.82
C ILE A 161 3.07 1.57 -1.75
N ASP A 162 3.58 2.15 -2.82
CA ASP A 162 3.74 3.58 -2.97
C ASP A 162 2.52 4.18 -3.68
N ARG A 163 1.92 5.17 -3.06
CA ARG A 163 1.00 6.09 -3.73
C ARG A 163 1.83 7.18 -4.39
N ILE A 164 1.54 7.46 -5.63
CA ILE A 164 2.26 8.46 -6.43
C ILE A 164 1.32 9.54 -6.94
N VAL A 165 1.85 10.72 -7.20
CA VAL A 165 1.11 11.72 -7.98
C VAL A 165 0.79 11.09 -9.34
N PRO A 166 -0.50 11.09 -9.74
CA PRO A 166 -0.89 10.38 -10.95
C PRO A 166 -0.12 10.82 -12.18
N VAL A 167 0.34 9.85 -12.95
CA VAL A 167 1.07 10.07 -14.19
C VAL A 167 0.49 9.21 -15.31
N VAL A 168 0.47 9.71 -16.55
CA VAL A 168 0.10 8.93 -17.74
C VAL A 168 1.39 8.50 -18.43
N THR A 169 1.59 7.19 -18.52
CA THR A 169 2.78 6.59 -19.11
C THR A 169 2.50 5.16 -19.59
N ASP A 170 3.39 4.59 -20.37
CA ASP A 170 3.44 3.17 -20.73
C ASP A 170 4.70 2.47 -20.24
N LYS A 171 5.56 3.20 -19.49
CA LYS A 171 6.79 2.65 -18.90
C LYS A 171 7.10 3.28 -17.57
N LEU A 172 7.49 2.45 -16.63
CA LEU A 172 7.98 2.87 -15.33
C LEU A 172 9.30 2.16 -15.03
N ARG A 173 10.25 2.89 -14.46
CA ARG A 173 11.55 2.35 -14.06
C ARG A 173 11.76 2.51 -12.56
N PHE A 174 12.11 1.42 -11.92
CA PHE A 174 12.70 1.39 -10.59
C PHE A 174 14.21 1.50 -10.72
N ARG A 175 14.84 2.30 -9.87
CA ARG A 175 16.28 2.38 -9.73
C ARG A 175 16.67 2.43 -8.26
N CYS A 176 17.41 1.44 -7.78
CA CYS A 176 18.04 1.48 -6.46
C CYS A 176 19.17 2.52 -6.48
N THR A 177 19.04 3.57 -5.68
CA THR A 177 20.04 4.64 -5.57
C THR A 177 21.01 4.43 -4.42
N LYS A 178 20.62 3.60 -3.46
CA LYS A 178 21.48 3.19 -2.34
C LYS A 178 21.09 1.78 -1.92
N ALA A 179 22.04 0.87 -1.95
CA ALA A 179 21.93 -0.48 -1.43
C ALA A 179 22.74 -0.63 -0.13
N ALA A 180 22.22 -1.38 0.83
CA ALA A 180 22.96 -1.81 2.02
C ALA A 180 23.89 -2.99 1.73
N ALA A 181 23.56 -3.80 0.71
CA ALA A 181 24.34 -4.93 0.22
C ALA A 181 23.93 -5.26 -1.22
N GLU A 182 24.77 -6.01 -1.93
CA GLU A 182 24.51 -6.52 -3.28
C GLU A 182 24.45 -8.07 -3.28
N PRO A 183 23.85 -8.69 -4.26
CA PRO A 183 23.03 -8.11 -5.35
C PRO A 183 21.63 -7.71 -4.84
N VAL A 184 21.07 -6.64 -5.41
CA VAL A 184 19.65 -6.29 -5.25
C VAL A 184 18.82 -7.19 -6.15
N GLU A 185 17.65 -7.61 -5.69
CA GLU A 185 16.69 -8.38 -6.47
C GLU A 185 15.26 -7.95 -6.10
N ILE A 186 14.52 -7.53 -7.11
CA ILE A 186 13.11 -7.15 -6.98
C ILE A 186 12.25 -8.36 -7.30
N ALA A 187 11.63 -8.94 -6.27
CA ALA A 187 10.78 -10.12 -6.40
C ALA A 187 9.48 -9.82 -7.15
N LYS A 188 8.94 -8.60 -7.00
CA LYS A 188 7.76 -8.13 -7.73
C LYS A 188 7.78 -6.62 -7.90
N PHE A 189 7.39 -6.18 -9.10
CA PHE A 189 7.14 -4.79 -9.44
C PHE A 189 5.82 -4.74 -10.18
N ALA A 190 4.83 -3.99 -9.66
CA ALA A 190 3.51 -3.88 -10.24
C ALA A 190 2.98 -2.45 -10.18
N VAL A 191 2.15 -2.08 -11.14
CA VAL A 191 1.52 -0.76 -11.24
C VAL A 191 0.04 -0.88 -11.52
N TRP A 192 -0.74 0.03 -10.95
CA TRP A 192 -2.19 0.11 -11.20
C TRP A 192 -2.74 1.50 -10.93
N ASN A 193 -4.00 1.67 -11.26
CA ASN A 193 -4.74 2.91 -11.06
C ASN A 193 -5.97 2.63 -10.16
N VAL A 194 -6.05 3.29 -9.03
CA VAL A 194 -7.22 3.27 -8.15
C VAL A 194 -8.20 4.37 -8.54
N GLY A 195 -7.70 5.46 -9.13
CA GLY A 195 -8.51 6.58 -9.59
C GLY A 195 -9.24 7.32 -8.47
N GLU A 196 -10.43 7.85 -8.78
CA GLU A 196 -11.28 8.57 -7.84
C GLU A 196 -11.83 7.70 -6.69
N ALA A 197 -11.71 6.37 -6.81
CA ALA A 197 -12.05 5.46 -5.74
C ALA A 197 -11.02 5.47 -4.59
N ASN A 198 -9.95 6.26 -4.71
CA ASN A 198 -8.99 6.48 -3.63
C ASN A 198 -9.52 7.59 -2.70
N PRO A 199 -10.05 7.25 -1.52
CA PRO A 199 -10.67 8.22 -0.62
C PRO A 199 -9.70 9.30 -0.10
N THR A 200 -8.39 9.06 -0.19
CA THR A 200 -7.37 10.00 0.28
C THR A 200 -7.04 11.12 -0.71
N GLN A 201 -7.52 11.06 -1.96
CA GLN A 201 -7.30 12.13 -2.95
C GLN A 201 -8.35 13.25 -2.90
N THR A 202 -9.49 13.04 -2.25
CA THR A 202 -10.58 14.04 -2.16
C THR A 202 -10.42 15.05 -1.04
N ALA A 203 -9.39 14.97 -0.21
CA ALA A 203 -9.21 15.82 0.97
C ALA A 203 -8.31 17.07 0.73
N THR A 204 -8.04 17.43 -0.52
CA THR A 204 -7.34 18.67 -0.87
C THR A 204 -8.30 19.59 -1.62
N ARG A 205 -9.22 20.23 -0.89
CA ARG A 205 -9.84 21.51 -1.24
C ARG A 205 -9.86 22.42 -0.04
#